data_6f35cff3525d53675868735c8571e28b
#
_entry.id   6f35cff3525d53675868735c8571e28b
#
_cell.length_a   1.000
_cell.length_b   1.000
_cell.length_c   1.000
_cell.angle_alpha   90.00
_cell.angle_beta   90.00
_cell.angle_gamma   90.00
#
_symmetry.space_group_name_H-M   'P 1'
#
loop_
_entity.id
_entity.type
_entity.pdbx_description
1 polymer ?
#
loop_
_entity_poly.entity_id
_entity_poly.type
_entity_poly.pdbx_seq_one_letter_code
_entity_poly.pdbx_strand_id
1 'polypeptide(L)'
;MILTPLDTAPPIARLDNVGQRFGATVALRDISLAIPARRMVGLIGPDGVGKSSLLSLIAGARAIEQGNVMVLGGDMRDVHHSREVCPKIAWMPQGLGKNLYHTLSVYENVDFFARLFGHDKAERESRIHELLQSTGLAPFRDRPAGK
;
A
#
# COMPACT_ATOMS: atom_id res chain seq x y z
N MET A 1 4.10 23.79 24.35
CA MET A 1 3.90 22.81 23.26
C MET A 1 2.67 23.28 22.47
N ILE A 2 2.88 23.96 21.35
CA ILE A 2 1.79 24.52 20.52
C ILE A 2 1.26 23.35 19.69
N LEU A 3 0.09 22.85 20.03
CA LEU A 3 -0.65 21.92 19.18
C LEU A 3 -1.12 22.70 17.95
N THR A 4 -0.53 22.40 16.79
CA THR A 4 -1.02 22.90 15.50
C THR A 4 -2.49 22.49 15.36
N PRO A 5 -3.40 23.36 14.89
CA PRO A 5 -4.79 23.00 14.68
C PRO A 5 -4.88 21.73 13.85
N LEU A 6 -5.67 20.77 14.31
CA LEU A 6 -5.99 19.54 13.56
C LEU A 6 -6.51 19.98 12.20
N ASP A 7 -5.83 19.52 11.16
CA ASP A 7 -6.21 19.72 9.77
C ASP A 7 -7.70 19.31 9.64
N THR A 8 -8.57 20.22 9.25
CA THR A 8 -10.01 19.98 9.12
C THR A 8 -10.36 19.07 7.94
N ALA A 9 -9.34 18.63 7.19
CA ALA A 9 -9.51 17.70 6.09
C ALA A 9 -9.96 16.31 6.62
N PRO A 10 -10.89 15.64 5.94
CA PRO A 10 -11.30 14.29 6.32
C PRO A 10 -10.09 13.34 6.27
N PRO A 11 -10.06 12.32 7.16
CA PRO A 11 -8.97 11.35 7.18
C PRO A 11 -8.92 10.58 5.86
N ILE A 12 -7.69 10.23 5.41
CA ILE A 12 -7.47 9.42 4.21
C ILE A 12 -7.95 7.99 4.40
N ALA A 13 -7.82 7.48 5.62
CA ALA A 13 -8.37 6.19 6.03
C ALA A 13 -8.93 6.29 7.46
N ARG A 14 -10.04 5.59 7.70
CA ARG A 14 -10.67 5.47 9.01
C ARG A 14 -11.10 4.03 9.24
N LEU A 15 -10.77 3.54 10.41
CA LEU A 15 -11.16 2.22 10.88
C LEU A 15 -12.05 2.38 12.10
N ASP A 16 -13.15 1.63 12.13
CA ASP A 16 -14.10 1.63 13.24
C ASP A 16 -14.35 0.17 13.68
N ASN A 17 -13.95 -0.16 14.92
CA ASN A 17 -14.14 -1.47 15.60
C ASN A 17 -13.65 -2.66 14.75
N VAL A 18 -12.49 -2.50 14.10
CA VAL A 18 -11.93 -3.51 13.19
C VAL A 18 -11.34 -4.67 13.96
N GLY A 19 -11.80 -5.87 13.61
CA GLY A 19 -11.27 -7.14 14.07
C GLY A 19 -10.82 -8.02 12.91
N GLN A 20 -9.72 -8.76 13.11
CA GLN A 20 -9.18 -9.68 12.11
C GLN A 20 -8.58 -10.91 12.77
N ARG A 21 -8.86 -12.08 12.22
CA ARG A 21 -8.33 -13.38 12.69
C ARG A 21 -7.58 -14.11 11.59
N PHE A 22 -6.69 -15.00 12.00
CA PHE A 22 -5.97 -15.96 11.18
C PHE A 22 -6.10 -17.34 11.82
N GLY A 23 -7.11 -18.09 11.42
CA GLY A 23 -7.47 -19.32 12.11
C GLY A 23 -7.80 -19.04 13.59
N ALA A 24 -7.07 -19.64 14.50
CA ALA A 24 -7.25 -19.43 15.95
C ALA A 24 -6.63 -18.10 16.47
N THR A 25 -5.73 -17.48 15.70
CA THR A 25 -5.00 -16.29 16.16
C THR A 25 -5.79 -15.02 15.87
N VAL A 26 -6.01 -14.21 16.91
CA VAL A 26 -6.58 -12.85 16.77
C VAL A 26 -5.44 -11.88 16.46
N ALA A 27 -5.43 -11.34 15.25
CA ALA A 27 -4.41 -10.38 14.81
C ALA A 27 -4.80 -8.92 15.13
N LEU A 28 -6.10 -8.60 15.02
CA LEU A 28 -6.64 -7.29 15.38
C LEU A 28 -7.89 -7.50 16.24
N ARG A 29 -8.01 -6.68 17.27
CA ARG A 29 -9.18 -6.70 18.17
C ARG A 29 -9.65 -5.27 18.41
N ASP A 30 -10.85 -4.96 17.92
CA ASP A 30 -11.55 -3.72 18.20
C ASP A 30 -10.72 -2.44 17.94
N ILE A 31 -10.05 -2.42 16.78
CA ILE A 31 -9.17 -1.32 16.40
C ILE A 31 -10.00 -0.19 15.78
N SER A 32 -9.93 0.98 16.41
CA SER A 32 -10.50 2.22 15.89
C SER A 32 -9.42 3.28 15.79
N LEU A 33 -9.21 3.82 14.57
CA LEU A 33 -8.23 4.86 14.33
C LEU A 33 -8.55 5.64 13.05
N ALA A 34 -7.97 6.83 12.93
CA ALA A 34 -8.04 7.65 11.72
C ALA A 34 -6.63 8.03 11.28
N ILE A 35 -6.36 7.90 9.98
CA ILE A 35 -5.10 8.31 9.36
C ILE A 35 -5.36 9.65 8.66
N PRO A 36 -4.67 10.73 9.08
CA PRO A 36 -4.86 12.04 8.47
C PRO A 36 -4.40 12.05 7.01
N ALA A 37 -5.07 12.84 6.18
CA ALA A 37 -4.63 13.08 4.81
C ALA A 37 -3.34 13.91 4.76
N ARG A 38 -2.57 13.76 3.67
CA ARG A 38 -1.37 14.56 3.36
C ARG A 38 -0.30 14.57 4.46
N ARG A 39 -0.21 13.50 5.22
CA ARG A 39 0.77 13.35 6.29
C ARG A 39 1.50 12.01 6.16
N MET A 40 2.76 12.00 6.56
CA MET A 40 3.48 10.76 6.81
C MET A 40 3.10 10.26 8.19
N VAL A 41 2.61 9.02 8.27
CA VAL A 41 2.17 8.39 9.52
C VAL A 41 2.98 7.12 9.75
N GLY A 42 3.61 7.03 10.92
CA GLY A 42 4.33 5.83 11.36
C GLY A 42 3.47 4.97 12.27
N LEU A 43 3.34 3.67 11.96
CA LEU A 43 2.73 2.67 12.82
C LEU A 43 3.82 1.91 13.55
N ILE A 44 3.98 2.18 14.86
CA ILE A 44 5.07 1.66 15.70
C ILE A 44 4.51 0.63 16.67
N GLY A 45 5.26 -0.44 16.91
CA GLY A 45 4.92 -1.50 17.88
C GLY A 45 5.77 -2.75 17.69
N PRO A 46 5.75 -3.70 18.64
CA PRO A 46 6.51 -4.94 18.56
C PRO A 46 6.08 -5.80 17.36
N ASP A 47 6.90 -6.81 17.04
CA ASP A 47 6.56 -7.76 15.98
C ASP A 47 5.37 -8.62 16.37
N GLY A 48 4.57 -9.00 15.37
CA GLY A 48 3.39 -9.85 15.57
C GLY A 48 2.13 -9.15 16.10
N VAL A 49 2.16 -7.84 16.43
CA VAL A 49 0.98 -7.12 16.98
C VAL A 49 -0.08 -6.73 15.94
N GLY A 50 0.04 -7.18 14.69
CA GLY A 50 -0.99 -6.94 13.67
C GLY A 50 -0.77 -5.72 12.77
N LYS A 51 0.40 -5.02 12.83
CA LYS A 51 0.70 -3.85 11.98
C LYS A 51 0.48 -4.13 10.48
N SER A 52 1.06 -5.22 9.99
CA SER A 52 0.93 -5.61 8.58
C SER A 52 -0.50 -6.04 8.22
N SER A 53 -1.23 -6.62 9.17
CA SER A 53 -2.64 -6.96 8.99
C SER A 53 -3.49 -5.71 8.84
N LEU A 54 -3.26 -4.70 9.70
CA LEU A 54 -3.93 -3.42 9.63
C LEU A 54 -3.69 -2.73 8.28
N LEU A 55 -2.44 -2.61 7.86
CA LEU A 55 -2.07 -1.99 6.59
C LEU A 55 -2.65 -2.74 5.39
N SER A 56 -2.71 -4.09 5.44
CA SER A 56 -3.30 -4.90 4.35
C SER A 56 -4.80 -4.69 4.20
N LEU A 57 -5.53 -4.41 5.28
CA LEU A 57 -6.96 -4.04 5.23
C LEU A 57 -7.14 -2.67 4.58
N ILE A 58 -6.34 -1.67 4.97
CA ILE A 58 -6.37 -0.32 4.40
C ILE A 58 -6.04 -0.35 2.91
N ALA A 59 -5.05 -1.17 2.51
CA ALA A 59 -4.65 -1.32 1.12
C ALA A 59 -5.63 -2.13 0.25
N GLY A 60 -6.69 -2.71 0.83
CA GLY A 60 -7.61 -3.58 0.10
C GLY A 60 -7.01 -4.94 -0.28
N ALA A 61 -5.82 -5.26 0.23
CA ALA A 61 -5.14 -6.53 -0.02
C ALA A 61 -5.71 -7.70 0.79
N ARG A 62 -6.69 -7.44 1.66
CA ARG A 62 -7.35 -8.43 2.52
C ARG A 62 -8.82 -8.08 2.74
N ALA A 63 -9.65 -9.13 2.79
CA ALA A 63 -11.07 -8.98 3.14
C ALA A 63 -11.24 -8.56 4.61
N ILE A 64 -12.19 -7.69 4.86
CA ILE A 64 -12.54 -7.19 6.20
C ILE A 64 -13.52 -8.17 6.85
N GLU A 65 -13.13 -8.78 7.98
CA GLU A 65 -13.97 -9.71 8.71
C GLU A 65 -14.96 -8.99 9.64
N GLN A 66 -14.45 -8.01 10.41
CA GLN A 66 -15.26 -7.27 11.39
C GLN A 66 -14.92 -5.79 11.36
N GLY A 67 -15.90 -4.94 11.67
CA GLY A 67 -15.76 -3.48 11.75
C GLY A 67 -15.84 -2.84 10.36
N ASN A 68 -15.55 -1.56 10.25
CA ASN A 68 -15.58 -0.80 9.01
C ASN A 68 -14.21 -0.23 8.67
N VAL A 69 -13.85 -0.26 7.39
CA VAL A 69 -12.61 0.33 6.86
C VAL A 69 -12.99 1.27 5.73
N MET A 70 -12.92 2.56 6.01
CA MET A 70 -13.16 3.63 5.04
C MET A 70 -11.81 4.11 4.51
N VAL A 71 -11.64 4.16 3.21
CA VAL A 71 -10.41 4.66 2.55
C VAL A 71 -10.81 5.55 1.39
N LEU A 72 -10.17 6.72 1.27
CA LEU A 72 -10.47 7.69 0.20
C LEU A 72 -11.97 8.04 0.10
N GLY A 73 -12.65 8.10 1.25
CA GLY A 73 -14.04 8.55 1.35
C GLY A 73 -15.12 7.49 1.18
N GLY A 74 -14.76 6.19 1.01
CA GLY A 74 -15.75 5.12 0.87
C GLY A 74 -15.36 3.83 1.60
N ASP A 75 -16.34 2.94 1.76
CA ASP A 75 -16.18 1.65 2.44
C ASP A 75 -15.44 0.65 1.53
N MET A 76 -14.35 0.06 2.02
CA MET A 76 -13.57 -0.94 1.29
C MET A 76 -14.30 -2.29 1.10
N ARG A 77 -15.44 -2.51 1.75
CA ARG A 77 -16.34 -3.64 1.46
C ARG A 77 -17.18 -3.43 0.21
N ASP A 78 -17.43 -2.17 -0.16
CA ASP A 78 -18.09 -1.88 -1.43
C ASP A 78 -17.14 -2.21 -2.58
N VAL A 79 -17.53 -3.21 -3.38
CA VAL A 79 -16.74 -3.72 -4.50
C VAL A 79 -16.50 -2.65 -5.56
N HIS A 80 -17.47 -1.75 -5.80
CA HIS A 80 -17.32 -0.67 -6.76
C HIS A 80 -16.30 0.36 -6.27
N HIS A 81 -16.45 0.82 -5.02
CA HIS A 81 -15.51 1.73 -4.39
C HIS A 81 -14.10 1.12 -4.32
N SER A 82 -13.98 -0.11 -3.84
CA SER A 82 -12.69 -0.80 -3.74
C SER A 82 -11.98 -0.89 -5.09
N ARG A 83 -12.68 -1.25 -6.17
CA ARG A 83 -12.12 -1.29 -7.53
C ARG A 83 -11.67 0.09 -8.03
N GLU A 84 -12.36 1.15 -7.65
CA GLU A 84 -12.00 2.51 -8.04
C GLU A 84 -10.74 3.01 -7.29
N VAL A 85 -10.60 2.68 -6.01
CA VAL A 85 -9.55 3.24 -5.16
C VAL A 85 -8.28 2.38 -5.09
N CYS A 86 -8.36 1.06 -5.24
CA CYS A 86 -7.19 0.19 -5.22
C CYS A 86 -6.08 0.59 -6.20
N PRO A 87 -6.38 1.03 -7.43
CA PRO A 87 -5.35 1.55 -8.34
C PRO A 87 -4.66 2.85 -7.86
N LYS A 88 -5.27 3.55 -6.90
CA LYS A 88 -4.73 4.78 -6.29
C LYS A 88 -3.87 4.51 -5.05
N ILE A 89 -3.77 3.24 -4.63
CA ILE A 89 -3.06 2.80 -3.43
C ILE A 89 -1.81 2.00 -3.84
N ALA A 90 -0.63 2.49 -3.45
CA ALA A 90 0.59 1.70 -3.58
C ALA A 90 0.80 0.88 -2.29
N TRP A 91 0.87 -0.43 -2.44
CA TRP A 91 1.13 -1.37 -1.36
C TRP A 91 2.48 -2.05 -1.55
N MET A 92 3.39 -1.86 -0.59
CA MET A 92 4.67 -2.56 -0.57
C MET A 92 4.69 -3.55 0.61
N PRO A 93 4.41 -4.84 0.37
CA PRO A 93 4.41 -5.85 1.43
C PRO A 93 5.82 -6.11 1.95
N GLN A 94 5.90 -6.57 3.20
CA GLN A 94 7.14 -6.94 3.84
C GLN A 94 7.74 -8.21 3.22
N GLY A 95 9.03 -8.22 3.01
CA GLY A 95 9.81 -9.35 2.52
C GLY A 95 10.57 -9.04 1.24
N LEU A 96 11.86 -9.38 1.24
CA LEU A 96 12.71 -9.22 0.07
C LEU A 96 12.33 -10.21 -1.03
N GLY A 97 12.18 -9.72 -2.25
CA GLY A 97 12.04 -10.53 -3.46
C GLY A 97 10.69 -11.20 -3.70
N LYS A 98 9.71 -11.11 -2.79
CA LYS A 98 8.39 -11.73 -3.00
C LYS A 98 7.52 -11.02 -4.04
N ASN A 99 7.85 -9.79 -4.37
CA ASN A 99 7.08 -8.93 -5.29
C ASN A 99 7.83 -8.68 -6.60
N LEU A 100 8.94 -9.35 -6.81
CA LEU A 100 9.74 -9.21 -8.02
C LEU A 100 9.80 -10.54 -8.77
N TYR A 101 9.74 -10.45 -10.07
CA TYR A 101 10.04 -11.57 -10.96
C TYR A 101 11.57 -11.69 -11.08
N HIS A 102 12.15 -12.63 -10.40
CA HIS A 102 13.60 -12.79 -10.25
C HIS A 102 14.35 -12.96 -11.58
N THR A 103 13.69 -13.55 -12.58
CA THR A 103 14.26 -13.79 -13.92
C THR A 103 14.18 -12.57 -14.83
N LEU A 104 13.25 -11.66 -14.57
CA LEU A 104 13.13 -10.41 -15.30
C LEU A 104 14.20 -9.41 -14.83
N SER A 105 14.63 -8.56 -15.74
CA SER A 105 15.52 -7.43 -15.43
C SER A 105 14.84 -6.41 -14.51
N VAL A 106 15.63 -5.50 -13.95
CA VAL A 106 15.10 -4.37 -13.17
C VAL A 106 14.12 -3.56 -14.01
N TYR A 107 14.47 -3.26 -15.27
CA TYR A 107 13.60 -2.56 -16.21
C TYR A 107 12.28 -3.31 -16.44
N GLU A 108 12.34 -4.61 -16.77
CA GLU A 108 11.16 -5.41 -17.07
C GLU A 108 10.22 -5.55 -15.88
N ASN A 109 10.74 -5.64 -14.66
CA ASN A 109 9.92 -5.62 -13.45
C ASN A 109 9.13 -4.31 -13.32
N VAL A 110 9.80 -3.16 -13.50
CA VAL A 110 9.12 -1.85 -13.40
C VAL A 110 8.11 -1.67 -14.53
N ASP A 111 8.48 -2.05 -15.78
CA ASP A 111 7.56 -1.97 -16.94
C ASP A 111 6.32 -2.85 -16.76
N PHE A 112 6.49 -4.05 -16.18
CA PHE A 112 5.38 -4.94 -15.87
C PHE A 112 4.34 -4.27 -14.94
N PHE A 113 4.80 -3.70 -13.82
CA PHE A 113 3.89 -3.00 -12.91
C PHE A 113 3.28 -1.75 -13.54
N ALA A 114 4.04 -0.98 -14.30
CA ALA A 114 3.52 0.19 -14.99
C ALA A 114 2.42 -0.16 -16.00
N ARG A 115 2.51 -1.33 -16.67
CA ARG A 115 1.44 -1.87 -17.53
C ARG A 115 0.18 -2.23 -16.73
N LEU A 116 0.35 -2.84 -15.54
CA LEU A 116 -0.79 -3.17 -14.67
C LEU A 116 -1.56 -1.91 -14.22
N PHE A 117 -0.86 -0.79 -14.06
CA PHE A 117 -1.47 0.51 -13.76
C PHE A 117 -2.02 1.25 -15.00
N GLY A 118 -1.95 0.63 -16.18
CA GLY A 118 -2.57 1.16 -17.41
C GLY A 118 -1.80 2.29 -18.09
N HIS A 119 -0.53 2.51 -17.74
CA HIS A 119 0.30 3.53 -18.39
C HIS A 119 0.58 3.17 -19.85
N ASP A 120 0.52 4.15 -20.73
CA ASP A 120 0.93 3.96 -22.13
C ASP A 120 2.46 3.80 -22.26
N LYS A 121 2.91 3.48 -23.48
CA LYS A 121 4.34 3.19 -23.70
C LYS A 121 5.24 4.40 -23.42
N ALA A 122 4.85 5.59 -23.86
CA ALA A 122 5.66 6.79 -23.71
C ALA A 122 5.76 7.20 -22.24
N GLU A 123 4.64 7.15 -21.51
CA GLU A 123 4.58 7.41 -20.08
C GLU A 123 5.44 6.40 -19.29
N ARG A 124 5.37 5.10 -19.62
CA ARG A 124 6.17 4.08 -18.97
C ARG A 124 7.67 4.32 -19.15
N GLU A 125 8.12 4.56 -20.39
CA GLU A 125 9.52 4.81 -20.69
C GLU A 125 10.06 6.02 -19.92
N SER A 126 9.31 7.12 -19.89
CA SER A 126 9.69 8.32 -19.15
C SER A 126 9.78 8.06 -17.65
N ARG A 127 8.74 7.46 -17.05
CA ARG A 127 8.70 7.17 -15.61
C ARG A 127 9.76 6.17 -15.18
N ILE A 128 10.02 5.12 -15.97
CA ILE A 128 11.06 4.14 -15.68
C ILE A 128 12.43 4.79 -15.70
N HIS A 129 12.70 5.63 -16.71
CA HIS A 129 13.97 6.36 -16.79
C HIS A 129 14.18 7.23 -15.54
N GLU A 130 13.22 8.06 -15.19
CA GLU A 130 13.28 8.92 -14.01
C GLU A 130 13.45 8.11 -12.71
N LEU A 131 12.70 7.02 -12.55
CA LEU A 131 12.75 6.15 -11.37
C LEU A 131 14.15 5.50 -11.24
N LEU A 132 14.69 4.94 -12.31
CA LEU A 132 15.99 4.29 -12.28
C LEU A 132 17.12 5.28 -12.00
N GLN A 133 17.02 6.51 -12.51
CA GLN A 133 18.00 7.57 -12.21
C GLN A 133 17.91 8.00 -10.73
N SER A 134 16.72 8.31 -10.24
CA SER A 134 16.51 8.81 -8.87
C SER A 134 16.87 7.79 -7.78
N THR A 135 16.75 6.48 -8.10
CA THR A 135 17.09 5.39 -7.18
C THR A 135 18.52 4.88 -7.33
N GLY A 136 19.28 5.38 -8.31
CA GLY A 136 20.63 4.89 -8.62
C GLY A 136 20.65 3.50 -9.27
N LEU A 137 19.53 3.01 -9.76
CA LEU A 137 19.40 1.68 -10.39
C LEU A 137 19.68 1.70 -11.89
N ALA A 138 19.89 2.87 -12.50
CA ALA A 138 20.15 2.98 -13.94
C ALA A 138 21.29 2.10 -14.46
N PRO A 139 22.43 1.93 -13.76
CA PRO A 139 23.51 1.02 -14.18
C PRO A 139 23.12 -0.46 -14.16
N PHE A 140 22.04 -0.82 -13.44
CA PHE A 140 21.57 -2.19 -13.26
C PHE A 140 20.31 -2.50 -14.07
N ARG A 141 19.92 -1.59 -14.98
CA ARG A 141 18.66 -1.64 -15.75
C ARG A 141 18.36 -3.02 -16.33
N ASP A 142 19.35 -3.62 -16.99
CA ASP A 142 19.21 -4.89 -17.72
C ASP A 142 19.64 -6.11 -16.89
N ARG A 143 20.00 -5.90 -15.63
CA ARG A 143 20.38 -6.97 -14.72
C ARG A 143 19.14 -7.71 -14.20
N PRO A 144 19.12 -9.07 -14.18
CA PRO A 144 18.05 -9.82 -13.54
C PRO A 144 17.86 -9.43 -12.08
N ALA A 145 16.60 -9.18 -11.67
CA ALA A 145 16.31 -8.68 -10.33
C ALA A 145 16.71 -9.66 -9.20
N GLY A 146 16.82 -10.95 -9.51
CA GLY A 146 17.29 -11.96 -8.55
C GLY A 146 18.79 -11.97 -8.29
N LYS A 147 19.57 -11.14 -8.98
CA LYS A 147 21.04 -11.02 -8.86
C LYS A 147 21.44 -9.67 -8.30
#